data_78e104a96023dff603547c1871b4edb5
#
_entry.id   78e104a96023dff603547c1871b4edb5
#
_cell.length_a   1.000
_cell.length_b   1.000
_cell.length_c   1.000
_cell.angle_alpha   90.00
_cell.angle_beta   90.00
_cell.angle_gamma   90.00
#
_symmetry.space_group_name_H-M   'P 1'
#
loop_
_entity.id
_entity.type
_entity.pdbx_description
1 polymer ?
#
loop_
_entity_poly.entity_id
_entity_poly.type
_entity_poly.pdbx_seq_one_letter_code
_entity_poly.pdbx_strand_id
1 'polypeptide(L)'
;MDDFKFYEVGGCVRDEILGLKSKDIDYVAVPSDGLLKDVTSAHDMFGILESYLKEEGFELFLVTPDCFTIRAKFPKNHKYQGVADFVMARK
;
A
#
# COMPACT_ATOMS: atom_id res chain seq x y z
N MET A 1 5.21 15.96 -0.63
CA MET A 1 3.94 15.97 -1.33
C MET A 1 3.40 14.58 -1.50
N ASP A 2 2.14 14.39 -1.18
CA ASP A 2 1.60 13.04 -1.16
C ASP A 2 0.86 12.75 -2.46
N ASP A 3 1.47 11.89 -3.26
CA ASP A 3 0.84 11.45 -4.51
C ASP A 3 -0.29 10.46 -4.26
N PHE A 4 -0.26 9.79 -3.12
CA PHE A 4 -1.26 8.81 -2.75
C PHE A 4 -1.73 9.04 -1.32
N LYS A 5 -3.00 8.76 -1.09
CA LYS A 5 -3.55 8.66 0.25
C LYS A 5 -3.79 7.20 0.55
N PHE A 6 -3.48 6.80 1.77
CA PHE A 6 -3.61 5.42 2.19
C PHE A 6 -4.67 5.29 3.26
N TYR A 7 -5.58 4.37 3.04
CA TYR A 7 -6.65 4.10 3.98
C TYR A 7 -6.52 2.68 4.49
N GLU A 8 -6.47 2.54 5.81
CA GLU A 8 -6.45 1.23 6.44
C GLU A 8 -7.84 0.61 6.35
N VAL A 9 -7.91 -0.61 5.84
CA VAL A 9 -9.18 -1.32 5.69
C VAL A 9 -9.03 -2.71 6.24
N GLY A 10 -10.12 -3.28 6.69
CA GLY A 10 -10.18 -4.69 7.06
C GLY A 10 -9.88 -4.97 8.51
N GLY A 11 -9.60 -6.17 8.81
CA GLY A 11 -9.69 -6.93 10.01
C GLY A 11 -8.83 -6.63 11.22
N CYS A 12 -8.42 -5.40 11.44
CA CYS A 12 -7.58 -5.05 12.57
C CYS A 12 -8.19 -5.45 13.91
N VAL A 13 -9.49 -5.32 14.02
CA VAL A 13 -10.20 -5.64 15.26
C VAL A 13 -10.05 -7.09 15.62
N ARG A 14 -10.11 -7.95 14.62
CA ARG A 14 -9.99 -9.37 14.84
C ARG A 14 -8.62 -9.75 15.37
N ASP A 15 -7.58 -9.12 14.85
CA ASP A 15 -6.22 -9.39 15.28
C ASP A 15 -6.00 -9.00 16.73
N GLU A 16 -6.60 -7.90 17.16
CA GLU A 16 -6.53 -7.48 18.54
C GLU A 16 -7.13 -8.53 19.47
N ILE A 17 -8.28 -9.06 19.09
CA ILE A 17 -8.97 -10.05 19.90
C ILE A 17 -8.13 -11.30 20.05
N LEU A 18 -7.46 -11.69 18.99
CA LEU A 18 -6.62 -12.89 19.02
C LEU A 18 -5.26 -12.64 19.66
N GLY A 19 -4.90 -11.40 19.88
CA GLY A 19 -3.64 -11.05 20.51
C GLY A 19 -2.43 -11.32 19.64
N LEU A 20 -2.60 -11.32 18.35
CA LEU A 20 -1.52 -11.56 17.41
C LEU A 20 -0.58 -10.37 17.35
N LYS A 21 0.71 -10.66 17.35
CA LYS A 21 1.73 -9.61 17.33
C LYS A 21 2.07 -9.15 15.93
N SER A 22 2.12 -10.07 14.99
CA SER A 22 2.36 -9.70 13.61
C SER A 22 1.01 -9.50 12.92
N LYS A 23 0.91 -8.42 12.18
CA LYS A 23 -0.36 -8.08 11.54
C LYS A 23 -0.16 -7.91 10.06
N ASP A 24 -1.14 -8.39 9.31
CA ASP A 24 -1.25 -8.02 7.91
C ASP A 24 -2.23 -6.88 7.84
N ILE A 25 -1.72 -5.72 7.48
CA ILE A 25 -2.54 -4.53 7.38
C ILE A 25 -2.87 -4.29 5.93
N ASP A 26 -4.15 -4.13 5.65
CA ASP A 26 -4.60 -3.86 4.29
C ASP A 26 -4.80 -2.36 4.11
N TYR A 27 -4.19 -1.84 3.05
CA TYR A 27 -4.33 -0.43 2.70
C TYR A 27 -4.92 -0.30 1.32
N VAL A 28 -5.73 0.72 1.15
CA VAL A 28 -6.15 1.15 -0.17
C VAL A 28 -5.38 2.42 -0.50
N ALA A 29 -4.65 2.40 -1.60
CA ALA A 29 -3.89 3.54 -2.07
C ALA A 29 -4.74 4.30 -3.08
N VAL A 30 -5.04 5.55 -2.78
CA VAL A 30 -5.86 6.39 -3.65
C VAL A 30 -4.98 7.49 -4.24
N PRO A 31 -4.84 7.53 -5.57
CA PRO A 31 -4.02 8.57 -6.20
C PRO A 31 -4.64 9.95 -5.99
N SER A 32 -3.78 10.95 -5.88
CA SER A 32 -4.24 12.32 -5.77
C SER A 32 -4.85 12.80 -7.09
N ASP A 33 -5.67 13.83 -7.03
CA ASP A 33 -6.28 14.41 -8.23
C ASP A 33 -5.22 14.91 -9.21
N GLY A 34 -4.16 15.51 -8.69
CA GLY A 34 -3.07 15.97 -9.55
C GLY A 34 -2.38 14.85 -10.29
N LEU A 35 -2.17 13.74 -9.59
CA LEU A 35 -1.55 12.57 -10.20
C LEU A 35 -2.50 11.94 -11.24
N LEU A 36 -3.77 11.91 -10.95
CA LEU A 36 -4.77 11.37 -11.88
C LEU A 36 -4.85 12.17 -13.17
N LYS A 37 -4.59 13.46 -13.09
CA LYS A 37 -4.55 14.30 -14.30
C LYS A 37 -3.34 14.02 -15.16
N ASP A 38 -2.20 13.80 -14.52
CA ASP A 38 -0.94 13.60 -15.22
C ASP A 38 -0.77 12.20 -15.77
N VAL A 39 -1.35 11.22 -15.09
CA VAL A 39 -1.18 9.81 -15.45
C VAL A 39 -2.53 9.20 -15.75
N THR A 40 -2.74 8.80 -16.99
CA THR A 40 -4.01 8.26 -17.42
C THR A 40 -4.04 6.73 -17.42
N SER A 41 -2.88 6.10 -17.48
CA SER A 41 -2.78 4.65 -17.50
C SER A 41 -2.74 4.09 -16.08
N ALA A 42 -3.59 3.12 -15.80
CA ALA A 42 -3.60 2.47 -14.49
C ALA A 42 -2.29 1.75 -14.22
N HIS A 43 -1.68 1.17 -15.24
CA HIS A 43 -0.40 0.49 -15.07
C HIS A 43 0.72 1.46 -14.74
N ASP A 44 0.71 2.64 -15.36
CA ASP A 44 1.71 3.66 -15.05
C ASP A 44 1.53 4.16 -13.63
N MET A 45 0.28 4.35 -13.22
CA MET A 45 -0.05 4.76 -11.86
C MET A 45 0.45 3.73 -10.85
N PHE A 46 0.26 2.46 -11.16
CA PHE A 46 0.72 1.38 -10.30
C PHE A 46 2.24 1.39 -10.16
N GLY A 47 2.95 1.66 -11.25
CA GLY A 47 4.40 1.79 -11.21
C GLY A 47 4.86 2.94 -10.33
N ILE A 48 4.13 4.04 -10.34
CA ILE A 48 4.44 5.18 -9.47
C ILE A 48 4.22 4.79 -8.01
N LEU A 49 3.15 4.07 -7.72
CA LEU A 49 2.90 3.57 -6.37
C LEU A 49 4.04 2.67 -5.90
N GLU A 50 4.48 1.78 -6.75
CA GLU A 50 5.59 0.90 -6.43
C GLU A 50 6.84 1.70 -6.06
N SER A 51 7.18 2.67 -6.88
CA SER A 51 8.33 3.54 -6.61
C SER A 51 8.16 4.32 -5.32
N TYR A 52 6.97 4.83 -5.09
CA TYR A 52 6.67 5.58 -3.87
C TYR A 52 6.93 4.73 -2.63
N LEU A 53 6.46 3.49 -2.64
CA LEU A 53 6.65 2.62 -1.48
C LEU A 53 8.12 2.29 -1.26
N LYS A 54 8.88 2.10 -2.33
CA LYS A 54 10.31 1.86 -2.19
C LYS A 54 11.03 3.05 -1.59
N GLU A 55 10.65 4.26 -1.99
CA GLU A 55 11.24 5.47 -1.44
C GLU A 55 10.93 5.64 0.03
N GLU A 56 9.77 5.17 0.47
CA GLU A 56 9.39 5.22 1.87
C GLU A 56 10.10 4.18 2.73
N GLY A 57 10.85 3.29 2.10
CA GLY A 57 11.61 2.28 2.82
C GLY A 57 10.96 0.93 2.91
N PHE A 58 9.83 0.75 2.27
CA PHE A 58 9.16 -0.55 2.24
C PHE A 58 9.93 -1.53 1.39
N GLU A 59 9.95 -2.77 1.84
CA GLU A 59 10.56 -3.85 1.08
C GLU A 59 9.46 -4.61 0.35
N LEU A 60 9.39 -4.41 -0.96
CA LEU A 60 8.35 -5.04 -1.78
C LEU A 60 8.77 -6.45 -2.12
N PHE A 61 7.95 -7.42 -1.80
CA PHE A 61 8.29 -8.81 -2.09
C PHE A 61 7.26 -9.50 -2.98
N LEU A 62 6.11 -8.91 -3.19
CA LEU A 62 5.13 -9.44 -4.13
C LEU A 62 4.42 -8.29 -4.80
N VAL A 63 4.52 -8.24 -6.11
CA VAL A 63 3.85 -7.20 -6.89
C VAL A 63 2.99 -7.91 -7.92
N THR A 64 1.68 -7.65 -7.87
CA THR A 64 0.72 -8.29 -8.77
C THR A 64 0.02 -7.22 -9.59
N PRO A 65 0.58 -6.87 -10.75
CA PRO A 65 0.00 -5.79 -11.57
C PRO A 65 -1.42 -6.07 -12.05
N ASP A 66 -1.74 -7.32 -12.29
CA ASP A 66 -3.07 -7.68 -12.78
C ASP A 66 -4.16 -7.34 -11.76
N CYS A 67 -3.84 -7.42 -10.49
CA CYS A 67 -4.77 -7.12 -9.41
C CYS A 67 -4.47 -5.77 -8.76
N PHE A 68 -3.49 -5.05 -9.26
CA PHE A 68 -3.03 -3.79 -8.67
C PHE A 68 -2.76 -3.91 -7.17
N THR A 69 -2.09 -4.99 -6.80
CA THR A 69 -1.80 -5.30 -5.41
C THR A 69 -0.29 -5.40 -5.21
N ILE A 70 0.18 -4.82 -4.12
CA ILE A 70 1.58 -4.91 -3.72
C ILE A 70 1.63 -5.40 -2.28
N ARG A 71 2.44 -6.42 -2.01
CA ARG A 71 2.75 -6.86 -0.67
C ARG A 71 4.14 -6.39 -0.32
N ALA A 72 4.24 -5.71 0.81
CA ALA A 72 5.50 -5.14 1.24
C ALA A 72 5.66 -5.27 2.74
N LYS A 73 6.92 -5.28 3.15
CA LYS A 73 7.27 -5.33 4.56
C LYS A 73 7.56 -3.93 5.05
N PHE A 74 7.07 -3.61 6.24
CA PHE A 74 7.30 -2.30 6.84
C PHE A 74 8.79 -2.05 7.07
N PRO A 75 9.23 -0.79 6.96
CA PRO A 75 10.61 -0.44 7.28
C PRO A 75 10.92 -0.77 8.74
N LYS A 76 12.19 -1.01 9.02
CA LYS A 76 12.61 -1.41 10.37
C LYS A 76 12.27 -0.38 11.43
N ASN A 77 12.35 0.90 11.07
CA ASN A 77 12.10 1.98 12.01
C ASN A 77 10.65 2.47 11.97
N HIS A 78 9.79 1.73 11.30
CA HIS A 78 8.37 2.06 11.28
C HIS A 78 7.72 1.57 12.57
N LYS A 79 6.67 2.26 13.01
CA LYS A 79 5.97 1.87 14.24
C LYS A 79 5.26 0.53 14.11
N TYR A 80 4.87 0.16 12.90
CA TYR A 80 4.29 -1.15 12.65
C TYR A 80 5.36 -2.10 12.15
N GLN A 81 5.25 -3.36 12.55
CA GLN A 81 6.09 -4.42 12.07
C GLN A 81 5.20 -5.45 11.39
N GLY A 82 5.71 -6.09 10.34
CA GLY A 82 4.95 -7.10 9.63
C GLY A 82 4.79 -6.75 8.17
N VAL A 83 3.67 -7.14 7.59
CA VAL A 83 3.42 -7.05 6.16
C VAL A 83 2.22 -6.15 5.91
N ALA A 84 2.33 -5.34 4.88
CA ALA A 84 1.22 -4.51 4.42
C ALA A 84 0.83 -4.91 3.01
N ASP A 85 -0.46 -5.00 2.77
CA ASP A 85 -1.01 -5.23 1.43
C ASP A 85 -1.56 -3.91 0.94
N PHE A 86 -1.06 -3.47 -0.21
CA PHE A 86 -1.52 -2.23 -0.83
C PHE A 86 -2.32 -2.56 -2.07
N VAL A 87 -3.55 -2.09 -2.12
CA VAL A 87 -4.40 -2.23 -3.28
C VAL A 87 -4.62 -0.84 -3.85
N MET A 88 -4.27 -0.65 -5.12
CA MET A 88 -4.45 0.65 -5.75
C MET A 88 -5.90 0.81 -6.18
N ALA A 89 -6.53 1.89 -5.73
CA ALA A 89 -7.89 2.21 -6.14
C ALA A 89 -7.89 2.63 -7.59
N ARG A 90 -8.85 2.13 -8.34
CA ARG A 90 -9.03 2.50 -9.74
C ARG A 90 -10.27 3.36 -9.90
N LYS A 91 -10.15 4.34 -10.73
CA LYS A 91 -11.30 5.17 -11.06
C LYS A 91 -11.56 5.12 -12.53
#